data_923fcc3723904ba493e0cc4e432c9089
#
_entry.id   923fcc3723904ba493e0cc4e432c9089
#
_cell.length_a   1.000
_cell.length_b   1.000
_cell.length_c   1.000
_cell.angle_alpha   90.00
_cell.angle_beta   90.00
_cell.angle_gamma   90.00
#
_symmetry.space_group_name_H-M   'P 1'
#
loop_
_entity.id
_entity.type
_entity.pdbx_description
1 polymer ?
#
loop_
_entity_poly.entity_id
_entity_poly.type
_entity_poly.pdbx_seq_one_letter_code
_entity_poly.pdbx_strand_id
1 'polypeptide(L)'
;MRLQSALEERVVEAVRDAKDELVGLTAELVALDTTARLPGDPPRDEERLQRLLAARLEALGADTEMWEPEPTGDGDRFVPAGLDFSGRPQLAAVLPGSGGGRSILLNGHIDAVDVEPRDQWLSDPFVLTERDGYLLGRGANDMKGGVAGLVIALEALHRQDVRLAGDVVFCTVTDEESSGAGGRMAVAHGVGADAGIAAEPTDFHAWVSCRGTVTPTITVAGRAGHAEMPQRDWREGGAVNAIEKLVAVIDGMSALREEWKARSDHVHPLLAPGDIVPTIVNGGTWMVTIPASCAVTADIMYLPQHVDAEGTGRAVEAEVIERLTAAVADDPWFVEHPLQFAWSDDVVPAEMPADHPLVTTALGCAAALGRRGQPAGLNSWHDAATFTRAGTPTFSFGPDGFDTAHAVDERVSVAGLVDFSAAVALTLVRWCGVAS
;
A
#
# COMPACT_ATOMS: atom_id res chain seq x y z
N MET A 1 -18.07 -9.42 22.37
CA MET A 1 -18.70 -8.14 22.78
C MET A 1 -20.11 -8.09 22.20
N ARG A 2 -21.05 -7.36 22.78
CA ARG A 2 -22.43 -7.21 22.24
C ARG A 2 -22.66 -5.76 21.83
N LEU A 3 -23.68 -5.51 21.02
CA LEU A 3 -24.19 -4.15 20.78
C LEU A 3 -24.60 -3.53 22.14
N GLN A 4 -24.28 -2.24 22.33
CA GLN A 4 -24.34 -1.59 23.65
C GLN A 4 -25.59 -0.72 23.82
N SER A 5 -26.30 -0.40 22.72
CA SER A 5 -27.46 0.47 22.75
C SER A 5 -28.43 0.22 21.58
N ALA A 6 -29.68 0.66 21.74
CA ALA A 6 -30.67 0.64 20.66
C ALA A 6 -30.25 1.50 19.45
N LEU A 7 -29.41 2.51 19.65
CA LEU A 7 -28.82 3.28 18.55
C LEU A 7 -27.90 2.39 17.70
N GLU A 8 -27.00 1.65 18.33
CA GLU A 8 -26.10 0.74 17.61
C GLU A 8 -26.87 -0.34 16.84
N GLU A 9 -27.95 -0.87 17.42
CA GLU A 9 -28.81 -1.83 16.72
C GLU A 9 -29.43 -1.22 15.45
N ARG A 10 -29.98 0.01 15.54
CA ARG A 10 -30.54 0.71 14.38
C ARG A 10 -29.49 1.03 13.31
N VAL A 11 -28.28 1.42 13.72
CA VAL A 11 -27.18 1.72 12.79
C VAL A 11 -26.76 0.45 12.04
N VAL A 12 -26.62 -0.68 12.72
CA VAL A 12 -26.29 -1.96 12.08
C VAL A 12 -27.40 -2.39 11.11
N GLU A 13 -28.66 -2.25 11.50
CA GLU A 13 -29.79 -2.57 10.62
C GLU A 13 -29.81 -1.66 9.38
N ALA A 14 -29.58 -0.36 9.54
CA ALA A 14 -29.51 0.58 8.41
C ALA A 14 -28.41 0.22 7.40
N VAL A 15 -27.25 -0.27 7.87
CA VAL A 15 -26.19 -0.78 6.98
C VAL A 15 -26.64 -2.06 6.27
N ARG A 16 -27.29 -2.97 6.98
CA ARG A 16 -27.79 -4.23 6.38
C ARG A 16 -28.86 -3.99 5.33
N ASP A 17 -29.76 -3.03 5.58
CA ASP A 17 -30.77 -2.60 4.62
C ASP A 17 -30.18 -1.96 3.38
N ALA A 18 -28.99 -1.33 3.51
CA ALA A 18 -28.25 -0.72 2.42
C ALA A 18 -27.36 -1.71 1.63
N LYS A 19 -27.49 -3.04 1.83
CA LYS A 19 -26.67 -4.06 1.17
C LYS A 19 -26.66 -3.89 -0.36
N ASP A 20 -27.81 -3.72 -0.97
CA ASP A 20 -27.91 -3.62 -2.44
C ASP A 20 -27.27 -2.33 -2.96
N GLU A 21 -27.34 -1.25 -2.17
CA GLU A 21 -26.65 0.02 -2.48
C GLU A 21 -25.13 -0.12 -2.35
N LEU A 22 -24.66 -0.87 -1.34
CA LEU A 22 -23.22 -1.20 -1.18
C LEU A 22 -22.69 -1.97 -2.38
N VAL A 23 -23.42 -3.01 -2.81
CA VAL A 23 -23.04 -3.79 -4.00
C VAL A 23 -23.08 -2.91 -5.25
N GLY A 24 -24.11 -2.07 -5.39
CA GLY A 24 -24.24 -1.13 -6.50
C GLY A 24 -23.10 -0.11 -6.57
N LEU A 25 -22.75 0.50 -5.43
CA LEU A 25 -21.61 1.43 -5.37
C LEU A 25 -20.29 0.73 -5.68
N THR A 26 -20.07 -0.47 -5.14
CA THR A 26 -18.88 -1.25 -5.47
C THR A 26 -18.81 -1.53 -6.97
N ALA A 27 -19.93 -1.85 -7.61
CA ALA A 27 -19.99 -2.07 -9.05
C ALA A 27 -19.67 -0.79 -9.85
N GLU A 28 -20.17 0.36 -9.43
CA GLU A 28 -19.87 1.65 -10.07
C GLU A 28 -18.38 1.98 -9.97
N LEU A 29 -17.75 1.74 -8.81
CA LEU A 29 -16.31 2.00 -8.61
C LEU A 29 -15.44 1.03 -9.40
N VAL A 30 -15.78 -0.27 -9.43
CA VAL A 30 -15.04 -1.30 -10.19
C VAL A 30 -15.14 -1.05 -11.69
N ALA A 31 -16.25 -0.53 -12.19
CA ALA A 31 -16.46 -0.22 -13.61
C ALA A 31 -15.56 0.92 -14.12
N LEU A 32 -14.97 1.70 -13.24
CA LEU A 32 -14.02 2.76 -13.59
C LEU A 32 -12.61 2.19 -13.60
N ASP A 33 -11.96 2.23 -14.77
CA ASP A 33 -10.57 1.78 -14.91
C ASP A 33 -9.62 2.82 -14.29
N THR A 34 -9.10 2.49 -13.13
CA THR A 34 -8.09 3.26 -12.41
C THR A 34 -6.85 2.40 -12.13
N THR A 35 -6.53 1.45 -13.03
CA THR A 35 -5.34 0.61 -12.86
C THR A 35 -4.08 1.46 -12.78
N ALA A 36 -3.18 1.09 -11.87
CA ALA A 36 -1.91 1.73 -11.61
C ALA A 36 -1.07 1.86 -12.89
N ARG A 37 -0.26 2.90 -13.00
CA ARG A 37 0.41 3.31 -14.22
C ARG A 37 1.86 3.67 -13.99
N LEU A 38 2.65 3.52 -15.04
CA LEU A 38 4.01 4.03 -15.07
C LEU A 38 4.01 5.56 -15.28
N PRO A 39 5.07 6.26 -14.84
CA PRO A 39 5.23 7.68 -15.14
C PRO A 39 5.13 7.97 -16.64
N GLY A 40 4.31 8.95 -17.01
CA GLY A 40 4.07 9.34 -18.41
C GLY A 40 2.86 8.69 -19.07
N ASP A 41 2.22 7.72 -18.46
CA ASP A 41 0.95 7.18 -18.95
C ASP A 41 -0.19 8.21 -18.81
N PRO A 42 -1.15 8.27 -19.75
CA PRO A 42 -2.27 9.21 -19.66
C PRO A 42 -3.22 8.85 -18.49
N PRO A 43 -3.94 9.83 -17.92
CA PRO A 43 -4.97 9.57 -16.91
C PRO A 43 -6.07 8.66 -17.45
N ARG A 44 -6.71 7.90 -16.56
CA ARG A 44 -7.82 7.00 -16.88
C ARG A 44 -9.12 7.56 -16.28
N ASP A 45 -9.83 6.79 -15.47
CA ASP A 45 -11.10 7.21 -14.87
C ASP A 45 -10.96 7.78 -13.43
N GLU A 46 -9.74 8.13 -12.98
CA GLU A 46 -9.50 8.55 -11.59
C GLU A 46 -10.32 9.80 -11.21
N GLU A 47 -10.30 10.83 -12.06
CA GLU A 47 -11.10 12.04 -11.82
C GLU A 47 -12.60 11.73 -11.74
N ARG A 48 -13.08 10.84 -12.61
CA ARG A 48 -14.49 10.44 -12.64
C ARG A 48 -14.89 9.69 -11.38
N LEU A 49 -14.03 8.83 -10.87
CA LEU A 49 -14.24 8.10 -9.63
C LEU A 49 -14.28 9.04 -8.43
N GLN A 50 -13.32 9.97 -8.33
CA GLN A 50 -13.27 10.95 -7.25
C GLN A 50 -14.50 11.85 -7.24
N ARG A 51 -14.99 12.30 -8.41
CA ARG A 51 -16.23 13.08 -8.53
C ARG A 51 -17.46 12.31 -8.07
N LEU A 52 -17.54 11.00 -8.34
CA LEU A 52 -18.61 10.15 -7.86
C LEU A 52 -18.63 10.10 -6.33
N LEU A 53 -17.46 9.87 -5.71
CA LEU A 53 -17.34 9.86 -4.25
C LEU A 53 -17.62 11.22 -3.64
N ALA A 54 -17.10 12.31 -4.21
CA ALA A 54 -17.34 13.68 -3.75
C ALA A 54 -18.84 14.00 -3.71
N ALA A 55 -19.56 13.72 -4.80
CA ALA A 55 -21.01 13.98 -4.87
C ALA A 55 -21.81 13.23 -3.78
N ARG A 56 -21.42 12.00 -3.44
CA ARG A 56 -22.06 11.22 -2.36
C ARG A 56 -21.78 11.83 -0.99
N LEU A 57 -20.54 12.27 -0.74
CA LEU A 57 -20.15 12.89 0.52
C LEU A 57 -20.77 14.29 0.70
N GLU A 58 -20.84 15.09 -0.37
CA GLU A 58 -21.53 16.37 -0.38
C GLU A 58 -23.03 16.23 -0.03
N ALA A 59 -23.68 15.16 -0.51
CA ALA A 59 -25.07 14.86 -0.16
C ALA A 59 -25.25 14.57 1.36
N LEU A 60 -24.19 14.19 2.06
CA LEU A 60 -24.18 14.04 3.52
C LEU A 60 -23.84 15.35 4.26
N GLY A 61 -23.54 16.42 3.53
CA GLY A 61 -23.15 17.71 4.09
C GLY A 61 -21.65 17.84 4.34
N ALA A 62 -20.83 17.03 3.69
CA ALA A 62 -19.38 17.19 3.76
C ALA A 62 -18.91 18.42 2.97
N ASP A 63 -17.87 19.06 3.48
CA ASP A 63 -17.06 20.02 2.72
C ASP A 63 -15.99 19.23 1.96
N THR A 64 -16.05 19.26 0.62
CA THR A 64 -15.22 18.43 -0.26
C THR A 64 -14.20 19.26 -1.01
N GLU A 65 -13.01 18.75 -1.14
CA GLU A 65 -11.93 19.31 -1.95
C GLU A 65 -11.32 18.22 -2.84
N MET A 66 -11.23 18.51 -4.14
CA MET A 66 -10.48 17.71 -5.10
C MET A 66 -9.30 18.54 -5.60
N TRP A 67 -8.09 17.97 -5.57
CA TRP A 67 -6.89 18.64 -6.06
C TRP A 67 -5.96 17.67 -6.78
N GLU A 68 -5.24 18.18 -7.76
CA GLU A 68 -4.13 17.47 -8.39
C GLU A 68 -2.85 17.82 -7.62
N PRO A 69 -2.17 16.83 -7.00
CA PRO A 69 -0.92 17.12 -6.30
C PRO A 69 0.17 17.59 -7.26
N GLU A 70 0.96 18.55 -6.82
CA GLU A 70 2.23 18.90 -7.47
C GLU A 70 3.33 18.04 -6.84
N PRO A 71 3.94 17.09 -7.59
CA PRO A 71 5.04 16.29 -7.06
C PRO A 71 6.19 17.19 -6.61
N THR A 72 6.76 16.89 -5.48
CA THR A 72 8.00 17.52 -5.03
C THR A 72 9.09 17.21 -6.05
N GLY A 73 9.83 18.23 -6.49
CA GLY A 73 10.72 18.16 -7.67
C GLY A 73 11.77 17.05 -7.66
N ASP A 74 12.53 16.93 -8.74
CA ASP A 74 13.59 15.93 -8.94
C ASP A 74 14.50 15.76 -7.72
N GLY A 75 14.61 14.53 -7.21
CA GLY A 75 15.45 14.15 -6.06
C GLY A 75 14.70 13.87 -4.77
N ASP A 76 13.38 13.95 -4.76
CA ASP A 76 12.59 13.38 -3.68
C ASP A 76 12.62 11.84 -3.79
N ARG A 77 13.31 11.20 -2.84
CA ARG A 77 13.45 9.74 -2.80
C ARG A 77 12.13 9.00 -2.57
N PHE A 78 11.09 9.72 -2.23
CA PHE A 78 9.78 9.19 -1.91
C PHE A 78 8.77 9.34 -3.04
N VAL A 79 9.14 9.99 -4.12
CA VAL A 79 8.29 10.22 -5.29
C VAL A 79 9.07 9.84 -6.54
N PRO A 80 8.59 8.89 -7.33
CA PRO A 80 9.26 8.48 -8.56
C PRO A 80 9.51 9.66 -9.50
N ALA A 81 10.70 9.69 -10.10
CA ALA A 81 11.03 10.72 -11.08
C ALA A 81 10.05 10.70 -12.26
N GLY A 82 9.47 11.86 -12.58
CA GLY A 82 8.50 12.00 -13.67
C GLY A 82 7.08 11.56 -13.33
N LEU A 83 6.78 11.26 -12.06
CA LEU A 83 5.40 11.05 -11.63
C LEU A 83 4.59 12.32 -11.86
N ASP A 84 3.41 12.18 -12.46
CA ASP A 84 2.49 13.27 -12.80
C ASP A 84 1.08 12.92 -12.34
N PHE A 85 0.45 13.85 -11.63
CA PHE A 85 -0.92 13.72 -11.14
C PHE A 85 -1.94 14.47 -12.02
N SER A 86 -1.56 15.00 -13.18
CA SER A 86 -2.49 15.64 -14.11
C SER A 86 -3.64 14.71 -14.51
N GLY A 87 -4.88 15.12 -14.25
CA GLY A 87 -6.10 14.30 -14.43
C GLY A 87 -6.25 13.17 -13.41
N ARG A 88 -5.47 13.17 -12.32
CA ARG A 88 -5.48 12.17 -11.25
C ARG A 88 -5.67 12.85 -9.88
N PRO A 89 -6.79 13.54 -9.65
CA PRO A 89 -6.98 14.26 -8.41
C PRO A 89 -7.11 13.32 -7.21
N GLN A 90 -6.64 13.81 -6.07
CA GLN A 90 -6.99 13.30 -4.75
C GLN A 90 -8.34 13.88 -4.31
N LEU A 91 -8.99 13.27 -3.33
CA LEU A 91 -10.21 13.78 -2.71
C LEU A 91 -10.03 13.82 -1.19
N ALA A 92 -10.33 14.95 -0.58
CA ALA A 92 -10.59 15.08 0.84
C ALA A 92 -12.01 15.59 1.07
N ALA A 93 -12.67 15.09 2.12
CA ALA A 93 -13.99 15.55 2.51
C ALA A 93 -14.06 15.59 4.04
N VAL A 94 -14.58 16.67 4.59
CA VAL A 94 -14.76 16.82 6.05
C VAL A 94 -16.25 16.87 6.36
N LEU A 95 -16.73 15.88 7.14
CA LEU A 95 -18.04 15.92 7.76
C LEU A 95 -17.87 16.49 9.18
N PRO A 96 -18.36 17.72 9.43
CA PRO A 96 -18.12 18.37 10.71
C PRO A 96 -18.94 17.73 11.84
N GLY A 97 -18.28 17.43 12.96
CA GLY A 97 -18.91 17.02 14.19
C GLY A 97 -19.61 18.17 14.91
N SER A 98 -20.32 17.87 15.98
CA SER A 98 -20.92 18.89 16.85
C SER A 98 -19.92 19.53 17.81
N GLY A 99 -18.70 19.01 17.88
CA GLY A 99 -17.63 19.44 18.77
C GLY A 99 -17.52 18.58 20.04
N GLY A 100 -16.29 18.50 20.57
CA GLY A 100 -15.96 17.80 21.81
C GLY A 100 -15.68 16.29 21.68
N GLY A 101 -15.83 15.72 20.47
CA GLY A 101 -15.42 14.35 20.15
C GLY A 101 -14.04 14.29 19.51
N ARG A 102 -13.50 13.07 19.38
CA ARG A 102 -12.25 12.81 18.64
C ARG A 102 -12.53 12.74 17.16
N SER A 103 -11.68 13.35 16.35
CA SER A 103 -11.74 13.21 14.90
C SER A 103 -11.23 11.85 14.44
N ILE A 104 -11.62 11.46 13.22
CA ILE A 104 -11.14 10.23 12.58
C ILE A 104 -10.87 10.46 11.10
N LEU A 105 -9.77 9.88 10.62
CA LEU A 105 -9.47 9.74 9.21
C LEU A 105 -10.02 8.40 8.70
N LEU A 106 -10.78 8.45 7.61
CA LEU A 106 -11.17 7.28 6.80
C LEU A 106 -10.45 7.40 5.46
N ASN A 107 -9.48 6.53 5.24
CA ASN A 107 -8.64 6.55 4.05
C ASN A 107 -8.90 5.33 3.16
N GLY A 108 -8.70 5.51 1.85
CA GLY A 108 -8.61 4.42 0.88
C GLY A 108 -7.96 4.88 -0.42
N HIS A 109 -7.30 3.96 -1.12
CA HIS A 109 -6.83 4.21 -2.47
C HIS A 109 -7.91 3.87 -3.50
N ILE A 110 -7.85 4.52 -4.66
CA ILE A 110 -8.79 4.29 -5.76
C ILE A 110 -8.14 3.60 -6.95
N ASP A 111 -6.82 3.56 -7.00
CA ASP A 111 -6.09 2.79 -8.00
C ASP A 111 -6.17 1.29 -7.70
N ALA A 112 -5.79 0.49 -8.66
CA ALA A 112 -5.77 -0.96 -8.57
C ALA A 112 -4.63 -1.49 -9.44
N VAL A 113 -4.12 -2.69 -9.15
CA VAL A 113 -3.09 -3.31 -9.99
C VAL A 113 -3.65 -3.73 -11.35
N ASP A 114 -2.75 -4.06 -12.28
CA ASP A 114 -3.07 -4.53 -13.62
C ASP A 114 -4.00 -5.75 -13.62
N VAL A 115 -4.73 -5.92 -14.71
CA VAL A 115 -5.67 -7.02 -14.94
C VAL A 115 -5.08 -8.18 -15.75
N GLU A 116 -3.83 -8.06 -16.19
CA GLU A 116 -3.19 -9.10 -16.97
C GLU A 116 -2.79 -10.33 -16.11
N PRO A 117 -2.91 -11.55 -16.63
CA PRO A 117 -3.44 -11.90 -17.96
C PRO A 117 -4.98 -11.93 -18.01
N ARG A 118 -5.55 -11.01 -18.81
CA ARG A 118 -7.01 -10.79 -18.88
C ARG A 118 -7.80 -12.02 -19.36
N ASP A 119 -7.20 -12.86 -20.17
CA ASP A 119 -7.82 -14.07 -20.71
C ASP A 119 -8.03 -15.19 -19.68
N GLN A 120 -7.45 -15.04 -18.48
CA GLN A 120 -7.64 -16.00 -17.37
C GLN A 120 -8.79 -15.63 -16.43
N TRP A 121 -9.38 -14.44 -16.56
CA TRP A 121 -10.50 -14.04 -15.73
C TRP A 121 -11.78 -14.77 -16.11
N LEU A 122 -12.58 -15.17 -15.12
CA LEU A 122 -13.89 -15.81 -15.32
C LEU A 122 -14.95 -14.86 -15.89
N SER A 123 -14.78 -13.54 -15.63
CA SER A 123 -15.62 -12.45 -16.12
C SER A 123 -14.76 -11.24 -16.45
N ASP A 124 -15.32 -10.23 -17.12
CA ASP A 124 -14.59 -8.97 -17.33
C ASP A 124 -14.22 -8.34 -15.98
N PRO A 125 -12.93 -8.07 -15.70
CA PRO A 125 -12.47 -7.55 -14.41
C PRO A 125 -13.07 -6.18 -14.03
N PHE A 126 -13.59 -5.41 -15.00
CA PHE A 126 -14.26 -4.14 -14.77
C PHE A 126 -15.80 -4.25 -14.75
N VAL A 127 -16.34 -5.47 -14.75
CA VAL A 127 -17.77 -5.74 -14.61
C VAL A 127 -18.00 -6.58 -13.35
N LEU A 128 -18.33 -5.92 -12.25
CA LEU A 128 -18.54 -6.61 -10.97
C LEU A 128 -19.56 -7.76 -11.15
N THR A 129 -19.15 -8.97 -10.82
CA THR A 129 -19.96 -10.17 -10.97
C THR A 129 -20.19 -10.82 -9.61
N GLU A 130 -21.44 -10.94 -9.19
CA GLU A 130 -21.78 -11.69 -7.97
C GLU A 130 -21.86 -13.18 -8.28
N ARG A 131 -21.07 -13.98 -7.52
CA ARG A 131 -21.07 -15.43 -7.62
C ARG A 131 -20.85 -16.07 -6.25
N ASP A 132 -21.72 -16.96 -5.85
CA ASP A 132 -21.65 -17.71 -4.60
C ASP A 132 -21.48 -16.82 -3.34
N GLY A 133 -22.07 -15.61 -3.36
CA GLY A 133 -21.99 -14.63 -2.27
C GLY A 133 -20.71 -13.79 -2.26
N TYR A 134 -19.89 -13.87 -3.33
CA TYR A 134 -18.71 -13.05 -3.54
C TYR A 134 -18.91 -12.10 -4.72
N LEU A 135 -18.32 -10.93 -4.63
CA LEU A 135 -18.22 -9.94 -5.69
C LEU A 135 -16.85 -10.07 -6.34
N LEU A 136 -16.80 -10.42 -7.62
CA LEU A 136 -15.59 -10.61 -8.42
C LEU A 136 -15.36 -9.40 -9.30
N GLY A 137 -14.14 -8.87 -9.31
CA GLY A 137 -13.70 -7.74 -10.14
C GLY A 137 -12.42 -7.14 -9.62
N ARG A 138 -11.61 -6.49 -10.49
CA ARG A 138 -10.38 -5.82 -10.07
C ARG A 138 -10.70 -4.61 -9.20
N GLY A 139 -10.05 -4.54 -8.02
CA GLY A 139 -10.32 -3.52 -7.01
C GLY A 139 -11.57 -3.81 -6.16
N ALA A 140 -12.34 -4.88 -6.42
CA ALA A 140 -13.48 -5.24 -5.60
C ALA A 140 -13.08 -5.51 -4.15
N ASN A 141 -11.91 -6.09 -3.95
CA ASN A 141 -11.32 -6.37 -2.66
C ASN A 141 -10.29 -5.30 -2.27
N ASP A 142 -9.38 -4.98 -3.17
CA ASP A 142 -8.24 -4.08 -2.95
C ASP A 142 -8.35 -2.83 -3.84
N MET A 143 -8.88 -1.65 -3.31
CA MET A 143 -9.69 -1.59 -2.07
C MET A 143 -10.99 -0.81 -2.28
N LYS A 144 -11.50 -0.75 -3.56
CA LYS A 144 -12.72 0.00 -3.92
C LYS A 144 -13.97 -0.50 -3.15
N GLY A 145 -14.04 -1.81 -2.85
CA GLY A 145 -15.09 -2.37 -2.00
C GLY A 145 -15.01 -1.83 -0.57
N GLY A 146 -13.80 -1.73 -0.02
CA GLY A 146 -13.56 -1.08 1.27
C GLY A 146 -13.98 0.39 1.25
N VAL A 147 -13.60 1.14 0.22
CA VAL A 147 -14.02 2.54 0.02
C VAL A 147 -15.55 2.67 -0.05
N ALA A 148 -16.22 1.80 -0.81
CA ALA A 148 -17.68 1.74 -0.84
C ALA A 148 -18.26 1.48 0.55
N GLY A 149 -17.67 0.58 1.31
CA GLY A 149 -18.04 0.26 2.68
C GLY A 149 -17.94 1.46 3.64
N LEU A 150 -16.90 2.28 3.50
CA LEU A 150 -16.76 3.53 4.27
C LEU A 150 -17.89 4.51 3.95
N VAL A 151 -18.21 4.70 2.67
CA VAL A 151 -19.29 5.62 2.24
C VAL A 151 -20.64 5.15 2.77
N ILE A 152 -20.97 3.87 2.63
CA ILE A 152 -22.25 3.31 3.12
C ILE A 152 -22.36 3.41 4.66
N ALA A 153 -21.24 3.27 5.39
CA ALA A 153 -21.23 3.48 6.83
C ALA A 153 -21.64 4.91 7.21
N LEU A 154 -21.13 5.92 6.49
CA LEU A 154 -21.50 7.32 6.69
C LEU A 154 -22.96 7.60 6.32
N GLU A 155 -23.42 7.07 5.18
CA GLU A 155 -24.82 7.21 4.74
C GLU A 155 -25.80 6.54 5.71
N ALA A 156 -25.46 5.38 6.28
CA ALA A 156 -26.28 4.71 7.28
C ALA A 156 -26.43 5.56 8.56
N LEU A 157 -25.35 6.18 9.03
CA LEU A 157 -25.41 7.13 10.15
C LEU A 157 -26.31 8.33 9.82
N HIS A 158 -26.13 8.91 8.63
CA HIS A 158 -26.95 10.05 8.18
C HIS A 158 -28.46 9.69 8.14
N ARG A 159 -28.82 8.52 7.59
CA ARG A 159 -30.22 8.02 7.54
C ARG A 159 -30.83 7.79 8.93
N GLN A 160 -30.01 7.58 9.94
CA GLN A 160 -30.45 7.41 11.32
C GLN A 160 -30.39 8.72 12.14
N ASP A 161 -30.19 9.86 11.47
CA ASP A 161 -30.03 11.18 12.09
C ASP A 161 -28.94 11.20 13.17
N VAL A 162 -27.88 10.37 13.01
CA VAL A 162 -26.77 10.31 13.96
C VAL A 162 -25.81 11.46 13.65
N ARG A 163 -25.74 12.40 14.58
CA ARG A 163 -24.73 13.46 14.56
C ARG A 163 -23.56 13.10 15.45
N LEU A 164 -22.38 12.93 14.84
CA LEU A 164 -21.16 12.64 15.59
C LEU A 164 -20.66 13.88 16.36
N ALA A 165 -19.94 13.67 17.46
CA ALA A 165 -19.33 14.76 18.21
C ALA A 165 -17.96 15.16 17.60
N GLY A 166 -17.16 14.21 17.13
CA GLY A 166 -15.91 14.46 16.41
C GLY A 166 -16.08 14.55 14.91
N ASP A 167 -15.17 15.22 14.23
CA ASP A 167 -15.14 15.34 12.78
C ASP A 167 -14.75 14.01 12.12
N VAL A 168 -15.31 13.76 10.92
CA VAL A 168 -14.83 12.68 10.05
C VAL A 168 -14.14 13.29 8.85
N VAL A 169 -12.87 12.96 8.67
CA VAL A 169 -12.07 13.29 7.50
C VAL A 169 -12.05 12.06 6.60
N PHE A 170 -12.64 12.15 5.43
CA PHE A 170 -12.61 11.10 4.42
C PHE A 170 -11.56 11.50 3.37
N CYS A 171 -10.66 10.60 3.03
CA CYS A 171 -9.62 10.86 2.03
C CYS A 171 -9.45 9.66 1.12
N THR A 172 -9.55 9.89 -0.20
CA THR A 172 -9.17 8.88 -1.20
C THR A 172 -8.03 9.39 -2.06
N VAL A 173 -7.08 8.49 -2.30
CA VAL A 173 -5.83 8.77 -2.99
C VAL A 173 -5.64 7.90 -4.22
N THR A 174 -4.75 8.31 -5.11
CA THR A 174 -4.24 7.53 -6.24
C THR A 174 -2.80 7.14 -5.97
N ASP A 175 -2.26 6.16 -6.70
CA ASP A 175 -0.85 5.79 -6.72
C ASP A 175 -0.36 5.09 -5.44
N GLU A 176 -1.25 4.45 -4.68
CA GLU A 176 -0.87 3.57 -3.58
C GLU A 176 -0.15 2.33 -4.11
N GLU A 177 -0.74 1.66 -5.07
CA GLU A 177 -0.31 0.40 -5.69
C GLU A 177 1.02 0.50 -6.48
N SER A 178 1.48 1.72 -6.75
CA SER A 178 2.72 1.96 -7.50
C SER A 178 3.85 2.47 -6.62
N SER A 179 3.64 3.57 -5.87
CA SER A 179 4.71 4.25 -5.15
C SER A 179 4.32 4.79 -3.77
N GLY A 180 3.03 4.80 -3.43
CA GLY A 180 2.52 5.42 -2.20
C GLY A 180 2.61 6.96 -2.21
N ALA A 181 2.89 7.57 -3.37
CA ALA A 181 3.02 9.03 -3.45
C ALA A 181 1.71 9.75 -3.16
N GLY A 182 0.55 9.15 -3.53
CA GLY A 182 -0.75 9.75 -3.27
C GLY A 182 -1.02 10.03 -1.80
N GLY A 183 -0.79 9.05 -0.94
CA GLY A 183 -0.92 9.22 0.51
C GLY A 183 0.02 10.30 1.06
N ARG A 184 1.25 10.37 0.56
CA ARG A 184 2.22 11.44 0.95
C ARG A 184 1.75 12.82 0.53
N MET A 185 1.21 12.94 -0.68
CA MET A 185 0.65 14.20 -1.17
C MET A 185 -0.58 14.63 -0.36
N ALA A 186 -1.42 13.69 0.07
CA ALA A 186 -2.54 13.97 0.96
C ALA A 186 -2.08 14.52 2.32
N VAL A 187 -1.05 13.91 2.91
CA VAL A 187 -0.42 14.42 4.15
C VAL A 187 0.19 15.82 3.94
N ALA A 188 0.92 16.03 2.83
CA ALA A 188 1.49 17.33 2.51
C ALA A 188 0.42 18.42 2.29
N HIS A 189 -0.77 18.02 1.82
CA HIS A 189 -1.94 18.91 1.68
C HIS A 189 -2.62 19.23 3.03
N GLY A 190 -2.24 18.55 4.11
CA GLY A 190 -2.75 18.78 5.45
C GLY A 190 -3.86 17.81 5.89
N VAL A 191 -4.08 16.72 5.16
CA VAL A 191 -5.03 15.68 5.57
C VAL A 191 -4.54 14.96 6.81
N GLY A 192 -5.37 14.91 7.85
CA GLY A 192 -5.07 14.23 9.11
C GLY A 192 -6.22 14.32 10.10
N ALA A 193 -6.12 13.57 11.19
CA ALA A 193 -7.10 13.51 12.28
C ALA A 193 -6.43 13.03 13.58
N ASP A 194 -7.19 12.85 14.67
CA ASP A 194 -6.67 12.28 15.92
C ASP A 194 -6.21 10.83 15.76
N ALA A 195 -6.84 10.06 14.87
CA ALA A 195 -6.42 8.73 14.44
C ALA A 195 -7.16 8.33 13.15
N GLY A 196 -6.77 7.21 12.49
CA GLY A 196 -7.33 6.83 11.21
C GLY A 196 -7.50 5.33 10.98
N ILE A 197 -8.34 5.00 9.99
CA ILE A 197 -8.54 3.67 9.41
C ILE A 197 -8.33 3.77 7.91
N ALA A 198 -7.45 2.93 7.34
CA ALA A 198 -7.37 2.66 5.91
C ALA A 198 -8.17 1.37 5.60
N ALA A 199 -9.00 1.39 4.56
CA ALA A 199 -10.01 0.35 4.32
C ALA A 199 -9.47 -0.86 3.54
N GLU A 200 -8.23 -1.27 3.80
CA GLU A 200 -7.57 -2.44 3.20
C GLU A 200 -8.26 -3.76 3.54
N PRO A 201 -8.18 -4.79 2.67
CA PRO A 201 -8.76 -6.10 2.92
C PRO A 201 -7.94 -6.88 3.95
N THR A 202 -8.27 -6.75 5.23
CA THR A 202 -7.47 -7.30 6.33
C THR A 202 -8.06 -8.54 6.98
N ASP A 203 -9.11 -9.13 6.41
CA ASP A 203 -9.86 -10.21 7.05
C ASP A 203 -10.32 -9.86 8.49
N PHE A 204 -10.70 -8.59 8.72
CA PHE A 204 -11.05 -8.00 10.02
C PHE A 204 -9.91 -7.97 11.04
N HIS A 205 -8.66 -8.27 10.66
CA HIS A 205 -7.51 -7.97 11.50
C HIS A 205 -7.20 -6.47 11.47
N ALA A 206 -6.58 -5.96 12.52
CA ALA A 206 -6.06 -4.60 12.52
C ALA A 206 -4.57 -4.66 12.18
N TRP A 207 -4.19 -4.26 10.97
CA TRP A 207 -2.79 -4.15 10.59
C TRP A 207 -2.20 -2.88 11.17
N VAL A 208 -1.55 -3.03 12.33
CA VAL A 208 -0.98 -1.92 13.12
C VAL A 208 0.49 -1.65 12.80
N SER A 209 1.11 -2.49 12.00
CA SER A 209 2.50 -2.34 11.54
C SER A 209 2.67 -2.90 10.14
N CYS A 210 3.63 -2.36 9.39
CA CYS A 210 4.00 -2.85 8.06
C CYS A 210 5.50 -2.76 7.85
N ARG A 211 6.02 -3.50 6.86
CA ARG A 211 7.39 -3.33 6.38
C ARG A 211 7.48 -2.16 5.41
N GLY A 212 8.66 -1.55 5.33
CA GLY A 212 9.02 -0.64 4.27
C GLY A 212 9.88 -1.32 3.21
N THR A 213 10.14 -0.61 2.12
CA THR A 213 10.92 -1.13 1.00
C THR A 213 11.87 -0.06 0.47
N VAL A 214 13.11 -0.46 0.18
CA VAL A 214 14.05 0.31 -0.64
C VAL A 214 14.48 -0.55 -1.82
N THR A 215 14.59 0.06 -2.99
CA THR A 215 14.80 -0.68 -4.24
C THR A 215 16.07 -0.21 -4.96
N PRO A 216 17.21 -0.94 -4.84
CA PRO A 216 18.41 -0.65 -5.61
C PRO A 216 18.40 -1.33 -6.98
N THR A 217 18.94 -0.64 -7.98
CA THR A 217 19.53 -1.27 -9.15
C THR A 217 21.05 -1.30 -8.99
N ILE A 218 21.63 -2.49 -8.89
CA ILE A 218 23.06 -2.71 -8.67
C ILE A 218 23.69 -3.11 -9.99
N THR A 219 24.56 -2.26 -10.52
CA THR A 219 25.26 -2.48 -11.79
C THR A 219 26.66 -3.00 -11.56
N VAL A 220 26.97 -4.08 -12.26
CA VAL A 220 28.28 -4.72 -12.32
C VAL A 220 28.91 -4.41 -13.67
N ALA A 221 30.08 -3.82 -13.65
CA ALA A 221 30.88 -3.61 -14.85
C ALA A 221 31.58 -4.91 -15.28
N GLY A 222 31.69 -5.08 -16.59
CA GLY A 222 32.53 -6.07 -17.25
C GLY A 222 33.34 -5.44 -18.36
N ARG A 223 33.87 -6.25 -19.25
CA ARG A 223 34.55 -5.80 -20.47
C ARG A 223 34.17 -6.71 -21.64
N ALA A 224 33.66 -6.11 -22.72
CA ALA A 224 33.23 -6.85 -23.88
C ALA A 224 34.37 -7.62 -24.56
N GLY A 225 34.02 -8.74 -25.16
CA GLY A 225 34.91 -9.55 -26.00
C GLY A 225 34.13 -10.60 -26.79
N HIS A 226 34.79 -11.31 -27.67
CA HIS A 226 34.17 -12.36 -28.46
C HIS A 226 34.07 -13.64 -27.61
N ALA A 227 32.87 -14.15 -27.39
CA ALA A 227 32.64 -15.28 -26.46
C ALA A 227 33.30 -16.59 -26.93
N GLU A 228 33.46 -16.79 -28.23
CA GLU A 228 34.06 -18.01 -28.81
C GLU A 228 35.59 -17.92 -28.97
N MET A 229 36.21 -16.78 -28.65
CA MET A 229 37.65 -16.58 -28.80
C MET A 229 38.36 -16.65 -27.45
N PRO A 230 39.58 -17.22 -27.38
CA PRO A 230 40.38 -17.18 -26.16
C PRO A 230 40.60 -15.75 -25.69
N GLN A 231 40.36 -15.49 -24.40
CA GLN A 231 40.56 -14.19 -23.79
C GLN A 231 41.95 -14.11 -23.12
N ARG A 232 42.59 -12.94 -23.17
CA ARG A 232 43.76 -12.62 -22.37
C ARG A 232 43.36 -12.42 -20.92
N ASP A 233 44.35 -12.33 -20.03
CA ASP A 233 44.12 -11.82 -18.68
C ASP A 233 43.47 -10.43 -18.76
N TRP A 234 42.52 -10.15 -17.87
CA TRP A 234 41.81 -8.88 -17.90
C TRP A 234 42.71 -7.67 -17.67
N ARG A 235 43.83 -7.83 -16.93
CA ARG A 235 44.86 -6.81 -16.73
C ARG A 235 45.63 -6.49 -18.02
N GLU A 236 45.62 -7.40 -18.97
CA GLU A 236 46.17 -7.24 -20.30
C GLU A 236 45.15 -6.83 -21.35
N GLY A 237 43.94 -6.39 -20.89
CA GLY A 237 42.84 -5.93 -21.74
C GLY A 237 41.90 -7.04 -22.21
N GLY A 238 41.98 -8.25 -21.63
CA GLY A 238 41.03 -9.34 -21.89
C GLY A 238 39.62 -9.03 -21.42
N ALA A 239 38.63 -9.71 -21.99
CA ALA A 239 37.23 -9.55 -21.62
C ALA A 239 36.93 -10.02 -20.20
N VAL A 240 35.91 -9.43 -19.58
CA VAL A 240 35.39 -9.82 -18.27
C VAL A 240 33.85 -9.92 -18.37
N ASN A 241 33.32 -11.06 -18.05
CA ASN A 241 31.89 -11.35 -18.15
C ASN A 241 31.14 -10.74 -16.95
N ALA A 242 30.38 -9.67 -17.20
CA ALA A 242 29.60 -9.01 -16.16
C ALA A 242 28.52 -9.93 -15.54
N ILE A 243 27.98 -10.88 -16.30
CA ILE A 243 26.99 -11.84 -15.78
C ILE A 243 27.64 -12.78 -14.77
N GLU A 244 28.85 -13.31 -15.07
CA GLU A 244 29.57 -14.15 -14.13
C GLU A 244 29.96 -13.40 -12.84
N LYS A 245 30.31 -12.12 -12.97
CA LYS A 245 30.59 -11.25 -11.81
C LYS A 245 29.35 -10.98 -10.98
N LEU A 246 28.16 -10.84 -11.61
CA LEU A 246 26.91 -10.60 -10.92
C LEU A 246 26.49 -11.77 -10.03
N VAL A 247 26.86 -13.00 -10.36
CA VAL A 247 26.55 -14.18 -9.53
C VAL A 247 27.06 -13.99 -8.09
N ALA A 248 28.28 -13.48 -7.91
CA ALA A 248 28.84 -13.23 -6.59
C ALA A 248 28.04 -12.16 -5.80
N VAL A 249 27.45 -11.18 -6.48
CA VAL A 249 26.58 -10.17 -5.85
C VAL A 249 25.27 -10.81 -5.39
N ILE A 250 24.65 -11.66 -6.21
CA ILE A 250 23.43 -12.39 -5.86
C ILE A 250 23.68 -13.37 -4.71
N ASP A 251 24.83 -14.04 -4.69
CA ASP A 251 25.24 -14.88 -3.56
C ASP A 251 25.40 -14.04 -2.28
N GLY A 252 25.98 -12.84 -2.40
CA GLY A 252 26.09 -11.88 -1.30
C GLY A 252 24.71 -11.44 -0.76
N MET A 253 23.73 -11.19 -1.63
CA MET A 253 22.35 -10.91 -1.23
C MET A 253 21.73 -12.09 -0.46
N SER A 254 21.94 -13.30 -0.95
CA SER A 254 21.45 -14.53 -0.30
C SER A 254 22.06 -14.72 1.09
N ALA A 255 23.36 -14.44 1.23
CA ALA A 255 24.06 -14.52 2.51
C ALA A 255 23.55 -13.47 3.50
N LEU A 256 23.33 -12.23 3.06
CA LEU A 256 22.77 -11.14 3.88
C LEU A 256 21.34 -11.46 4.34
N ARG A 257 20.51 -12.03 3.46
CA ARG A 257 19.16 -12.51 3.82
C ARG A 257 19.20 -13.52 4.97
N GLU A 258 20.07 -14.51 4.91
CA GLU A 258 20.19 -15.52 5.98
C GLU A 258 20.76 -14.92 7.27
N GLU A 259 21.65 -13.95 7.17
CA GLU A 259 22.17 -13.21 8.31
C GLU A 259 21.03 -12.41 9.00
N TRP A 260 20.22 -11.67 8.25
CA TRP A 260 19.10 -10.91 8.80
C TRP A 260 18.09 -11.79 9.53
N LYS A 261 17.77 -12.97 8.99
CA LYS A 261 16.90 -13.95 9.67
C LYS A 261 17.45 -14.44 11.01
N ALA A 262 18.75 -14.42 11.20
CA ALA A 262 19.41 -14.88 12.42
C ALA A 262 19.65 -13.76 13.45
N ARG A 263 19.53 -12.50 13.06
CA ARG A 263 19.81 -11.33 13.90
C ARG A 263 18.64 -10.96 14.79
N SER A 264 18.93 -10.65 16.05
CA SER A 264 17.90 -10.26 17.04
C SER A 264 17.24 -8.91 16.75
N ASP A 265 17.93 -8.00 16.09
CA ASP A 265 17.42 -6.70 15.66
C ASP A 265 16.49 -6.78 14.43
N HIS A 266 16.41 -7.94 13.78
CA HIS A 266 15.45 -8.26 12.74
C HIS A 266 14.23 -9.05 13.23
N VAL A 267 14.04 -9.16 14.55
CA VAL A 267 12.85 -9.80 15.15
C VAL A 267 11.79 -8.74 15.44
N HIS A 268 10.58 -8.99 14.97
CA HIS A 268 9.42 -8.16 15.25
C HIS A 268 8.23 -9.06 15.64
N PRO A 269 7.38 -8.66 16.62
CA PRO A 269 6.29 -9.52 17.10
C PRO A 269 5.21 -9.81 16.07
N LEU A 270 5.04 -8.94 15.07
CA LEU A 270 3.96 -9.00 14.09
C LEU A 270 4.44 -9.10 12.63
N LEU A 271 5.73 -8.92 12.35
CA LEU A 271 6.28 -8.87 10.99
C LEU A 271 7.36 -9.94 10.82
N ALA A 272 7.49 -10.46 9.60
CA ALA A 272 8.63 -11.26 9.20
C ALA A 272 9.92 -10.40 9.24
N PRO A 273 11.09 -11.00 9.41
CA PRO A 273 12.37 -10.30 9.30
C PRO A 273 12.50 -9.52 7.99
N GLY A 274 13.44 -8.56 7.96
CA GLY A 274 13.84 -7.94 6.70
C GLY A 274 14.27 -8.97 5.67
N ASP A 275 14.09 -8.65 4.40
CA ASP A 275 14.42 -9.57 3.29
C ASP A 275 15.08 -8.80 2.14
N ILE A 276 15.87 -9.48 1.32
CA ILE A 276 16.44 -8.95 0.08
C ILE A 276 16.19 -9.95 -1.04
N VAL A 277 15.40 -9.54 -2.03
CA VAL A 277 14.94 -10.42 -3.11
C VAL A 277 15.36 -9.84 -4.46
N PRO A 278 16.26 -10.48 -5.23
CA PRO A 278 16.50 -10.11 -6.61
C PRO A 278 15.23 -10.32 -7.43
N THR A 279 14.76 -9.28 -8.13
CA THR A 279 13.49 -9.31 -8.88
C THR A 279 13.70 -9.18 -10.38
N ILE A 280 14.69 -8.39 -10.82
CA ILE A 280 14.96 -8.16 -12.25
C ILE A 280 16.47 -8.31 -12.48
N VAL A 281 16.84 -9.00 -13.58
CA VAL A 281 18.23 -9.07 -14.06
C VAL A 281 18.26 -8.66 -15.52
N ASN A 282 19.13 -7.70 -15.83
CA ASN A 282 19.34 -7.21 -17.20
C ASN A 282 20.83 -7.27 -17.56
N GLY A 283 21.19 -7.93 -18.65
CA GLY A 283 22.58 -8.00 -19.10
C GLY A 283 22.76 -8.68 -20.45
N GLY A 284 23.85 -8.32 -21.12
CA GLY A 284 24.14 -8.83 -22.45
C GLY A 284 23.38 -8.12 -23.57
N THR A 285 23.97 -8.12 -24.78
CA THR A 285 23.38 -7.48 -25.97
C THR A 285 23.36 -8.39 -27.18
N TRP A 286 24.23 -9.41 -27.20
CA TRP A 286 24.40 -10.31 -28.34
C TRP A 286 24.97 -11.66 -27.89
N MET A 287 24.46 -12.75 -28.49
CA MET A 287 24.75 -14.14 -28.04
C MET A 287 26.23 -14.56 -28.10
N VAL A 288 27.03 -13.94 -28.93
CA VAL A 288 28.47 -14.24 -29.08
C VAL A 288 29.38 -13.11 -28.54
N THR A 289 28.81 -12.23 -27.72
CA THR A 289 29.56 -11.14 -27.08
C THR A 289 29.56 -11.33 -25.56
N ILE A 290 30.73 -11.33 -24.96
CA ILE A 290 30.88 -11.29 -23.48
C ILE A 290 30.30 -9.97 -22.98
N PRO A 291 29.34 -9.98 -22.03
CA PRO A 291 28.67 -8.77 -21.56
C PRO A 291 29.62 -7.81 -20.84
N ALA A 292 29.59 -6.54 -21.24
CA ALA A 292 30.34 -5.46 -20.58
C ALA A 292 29.61 -4.83 -19.40
N SER A 293 28.35 -5.18 -19.19
CA SER A 293 27.53 -4.70 -18.07
C SER A 293 26.44 -5.72 -17.77
N CYS A 294 26.11 -5.86 -16.50
CA CYS A 294 24.95 -6.59 -16.02
C CYS A 294 24.42 -5.88 -14.77
N ALA A 295 23.11 -5.82 -14.62
CA ALA A 295 22.48 -5.19 -13.46
C ALA A 295 21.44 -6.10 -12.84
N VAL A 296 21.29 -6.03 -11.53
CA VAL A 296 20.21 -6.64 -10.76
C VAL A 296 19.42 -5.54 -10.03
N THR A 297 18.10 -5.59 -10.15
CA THR A 297 17.22 -4.83 -9.25
C THR A 297 16.74 -5.76 -8.16
N ALA A 298 16.73 -5.28 -6.93
CA ALA A 298 16.27 -6.05 -5.78
C ALA A 298 15.19 -5.28 -5.02
N ASP A 299 14.22 -6.02 -4.49
CA ASP A 299 13.28 -5.53 -3.50
C ASP A 299 13.84 -5.82 -2.11
N ILE A 300 14.03 -4.79 -1.30
CA ILE A 300 14.63 -4.87 0.05
C ILE A 300 13.63 -4.40 1.07
N MET A 301 13.03 -5.36 1.77
CA MET A 301 12.04 -5.10 2.81
C MET A 301 12.71 -4.90 4.17
N TYR A 302 12.31 -3.88 4.92
CA TYR A 302 12.88 -3.57 6.22
C TYR A 302 11.81 -3.25 7.28
N LEU A 303 12.19 -3.32 8.55
CA LEU A 303 11.31 -3.24 9.70
C LEU A 303 11.23 -1.81 10.26
N PRO A 304 10.17 -1.44 11.01
CA PRO A 304 10.03 -0.12 11.61
C PRO A 304 11.22 0.33 12.47
N GLN A 305 11.86 -0.60 13.18
CA GLN A 305 13.05 -0.31 14.01
C GLN A 305 14.31 0.02 13.20
N HIS A 306 14.32 -0.20 11.89
CA HIS A 306 15.47 0.11 11.00
C HIS A 306 15.36 1.47 10.33
N VAL A 307 14.29 2.22 10.60
CA VAL A 307 14.14 3.59 10.12
C VAL A 307 15.17 4.46 10.82
N ASP A 308 15.92 5.25 10.06
CA ASP A 308 16.93 6.17 10.60
C ASP A 308 16.34 7.41 11.29
N ALA A 309 17.21 8.25 11.87
CA ALA A 309 16.79 9.45 12.56
C ALA A 309 16.14 10.51 11.64
N GLU A 310 16.46 10.48 10.37
CA GLU A 310 15.89 11.32 9.31
C GLU A 310 14.54 10.81 8.81
N GLY A 311 14.11 9.62 9.27
CA GLY A 311 12.85 9.02 8.90
C GLY A 311 12.91 8.28 7.55
N THR A 312 14.06 7.71 7.19
CA THR A 312 14.30 7.05 5.89
C THR A 312 14.87 5.64 6.05
N GLY A 313 14.98 4.89 4.93
CA GLY A 313 15.65 3.59 4.84
C GLY A 313 17.16 3.66 4.61
N ARG A 314 17.81 4.83 4.68
CA ARG A 314 19.25 5.00 4.36
C ARG A 314 20.19 4.16 5.22
N ALA A 315 19.83 3.86 6.45
CA ALA A 315 20.63 2.96 7.29
C ALA A 315 20.69 1.55 6.70
N VAL A 316 19.57 1.08 6.16
CA VAL A 316 19.47 -0.23 5.47
C VAL A 316 20.26 -0.20 4.16
N GLU A 317 20.15 0.89 3.38
CA GLU A 317 20.94 1.07 2.15
C GLU A 317 22.44 1.02 2.43
N ALA A 318 22.88 1.69 3.49
CA ALA A 318 24.31 1.71 3.89
C ALA A 318 24.80 0.30 4.28
N GLU A 319 24.01 -0.45 5.03
CA GLU A 319 24.32 -1.85 5.36
C GLU A 319 24.42 -2.72 4.11
N VAL A 320 23.48 -2.61 3.19
CA VAL A 320 23.45 -3.38 1.93
C VAL A 320 24.69 -3.06 1.09
N ILE A 321 25.05 -1.77 0.94
CA ILE A 321 26.26 -1.34 0.23
C ILE A 321 27.50 -1.96 0.87
N GLU A 322 27.65 -1.86 2.19
CA GLU A 322 28.78 -2.41 2.94
C GLU A 322 28.90 -3.93 2.73
N ARG A 323 27.81 -4.66 2.94
CA ARG A 323 27.80 -6.14 2.88
C ARG A 323 28.05 -6.67 1.48
N LEU A 324 27.42 -6.10 0.45
CA LEU A 324 27.63 -6.54 -0.93
C LEU A 324 29.02 -6.17 -1.44
N THR A 325 29.55 -4.99 -1.07
CA THR A 325 30.93 -4.62 -1.39
C THR A 325 31.92 -5.59 -0.73
N ALA A 326 31.69 -5.94 0.54
CA ALA A 326 32.53 -6.92 1.24
C ALA A 326 32.44 -8.32 0.60
N ALA A 327 31.29 -8.75 0.14
CA ALA A 327 31.09 -10.05 -0.50
C ALA A 327 31.91 -10.25 -1.78
N VAL A 328 32.25 -9.16 -2.47
CA VAL A 328 33.06 -9.22 -3.72
C VAL A 328 34.49 -8.70 -3.56
N ALA A 329 34.92 -8.35 -2.33
CA ALA A 329 36.19 -7.68 -2.07
C ALA A 329 37.43 -8.53 -2.45
N ASP A 330 37.34 -9.85 -2.42
CA ASP A 330 38.43 -10.76 -2.78
C ASP A 330 38.67 -10.84 -4.31
N ASP A 331 37.75 -10.35 -5.12
CA ASP A 331 37.92 -10.30 -6.57
C ASP A 331 38.58 -8.98 -6.99
N PRO A 332 39.86 -9.00 -7.49
CA PRO A 332 40.57 -7.78 -7.86
C PRO A 332 39.88 -6.94 -8.94
N TRP A 333 38.97 -7.52 -9.71
CA TRP A 333 38.18 -6.78 -10.68
C TRP A 333 37.33 -5.70 -10.01
N PHE A 334 36.66 -6.01 -8.90
CA PHE A 334 35.80 -5.07 -8.18
C PHE A 334 36.56 -3.96 -7.44
N VAL A 335 37.87 -4.15 -7.17
CA VAL A 335 38.71 -3.08 -6.64
C VAL A 335 38.87 -1.93 -7.65
N GLU A 336 39.03 -2.26 -8.94
CA GLU A 336 39.16 -1.27 -10.01
C GLU A 336 37.83 -0.85 -10.59
N HIS A 337 36.79 -1.69 -10.45
CA HIS A 337 35.46 -1.49 -11.00
C HIS A 337 34.41 -1.77 -9.91
N PRO A 338 34.24 -0.86 -8.92
CA PRO A 338 33.35 -1.06 -7.80
C PRO A 338 31.88 -1.18 -8.25
N LEU A 339 31.07 -1.83 -7.42
CA LEU A 339 29.63 -1.90 -7.60
C LEU A 339 29.01 -0.48 -7.66
N GLN A 340 28.08 -0.29 -8.57
CA GLN A 340 27.34 0.95 -8.67
C GLN A 340 25.91 0.72 -8.18
N PHE A 341 25.44 1.55 -7.24
CA PHE A 341 24.11 1.47 -6.68
C PHE A 341 23.31 2.69 -7.13
N ALA A 342 22.15 2.45 -7.72
CA ALA A 342 21.14 3.47 -7.99
C ALA A 342 19.89 3.09 -7.19
N TRP A 343 19.53 3.92 -6.21
CA TRP A 343 18.35 3.72 -5.38
C TRP A 343 17.16 4.43 -6.02
N SER A 344 16.06 3.72 -6.17
CA SER A 344 14.75 4.29 -6.45
C SER A 344 13.95 4.39 -5.15
N ASP A 345 12.73 4.18 -5.16
CA ASP A 345 11.72 4.38 -4.14
C ASP A 345 12.12 3.98 -2.70
N ASP A 346 11.63 4.76 -1.72
CA ASP A 346 11.70 4.44 -0.29
C ASP A 346 10.29 4.57 0.30
N VAL A 347 9.59 3.47 0.41
CA VAL A 347 8.32 3.42 1.14
C VAL A 347 8.60 3.03 2.58
N VAL A 348 8.41 3.99 3.47
CA VAL A 348 8.87 3.89 4.85
C VAL A 348 7.89 3.13 5.72
N PRO A 349 8.32 2.13 6.50
CA PRO A 349 7.44 1.37 7.38
C PRO A 349 6.93 2.22 8.54
N ALA A 350 5.83 1.80 9.12
CA ALA A 350 5.34 2.39 10.37
C ALA A 350 4.76 1.33 11.30
N GLU A 351 4.62 1.72 12.56
CA GLU A 351 3.97 0.95 13.59
C GLU A 351 3.20 1.89 14.52
N MET A 352 2.03 1.45 14.95
CA MET A 352 1.27 2.07 16.02
C MET A 352 1.01 1.06 17.15
N PRO A 353 0.75 1.52 18.39
CA PRO A 353 0.49 0.60 19.48
C PRO A 353 -0.71 -0.32 19.20
N ALA A 354 -0.52 -1.63 19.37
CA ALA A 354 -1.57 -2.63 19.14
C ALA A 354 -2.77 -2.47 20.09
N ASP A 355 -2.57 -1.81 21.24
CA ASP A 355 -3.60 -1.48 22.23
C ASP A 355 -4.16 -0.06 22.08
N HIS A 356 -3.84 0.64 20.99
CA HIS A 356 -4.38 1.97 20.74
C HIS A 356 -5.92 1.96 20.82
N PRO A 357 -6.55 2.98 21.46
CA PRO A 357 -7.99 2.97 21.71
C PRO A 357 -8.86 2.81 20.45
N LEU A 358 -8.44 3.34 19.29
CA LEU A 358 -9.17 3.15 18.04
C LEU A 358 -9.10 1.69 17.55
N VAL A 359 -7.92 1.05 17.63
CA VAL A 359 -7.74 -0.37 17.27
C VAL A 359 -8.65 -1.26 18.10
N THR A 360 -8.61 -1.09 19.43
CA THR A 360 -9.45 -1.88 20.35
C THR A 360 -10.94 -1.62 20.14
N THR A 361 -11.33 -0.39 19.76
CA THR A 361 -12.71 -0.03 19.44
C THR A 361 -13.17 -0.73 18.16
N ALA A 362 -12.41 -0.66 17.08
CA ALA A 362 -12.77 -1.27 15.78
C ALA A 362 -12.87 -2.81 15.90
N LEU A 363 -11.87 -3.46 16.50
CA LEU A 363 -11.91 -4.90 16.76
C LEU A 363 -13.09 -5.30 17.66
N GLY A 364 -13.43 -4.47 18.65
CA GLY A 364 -14.59 -4.67 19.50
C GLY A 364 -15.93 -4.51 18.77
N CYS A 365 -16.01 -3.62 17.78
CA CYS A 365 -17.17 -3.46 16.90
C CYS A 365 -17.33 -4.67 15.98
N ALA A 366 -16.28 -5.12 15.33
CA ALA A 366 -16.28 -6.34 14.52
C ALA A 366 -16.70 -7.58 15.34
N ALA A 367 -16.16 -7.72 16.55
CA ALA A 367 -16.54 -8.82 17.46
C ALA A 367 -18.01 -8.78 17.86
N ALA A 368 -18.64 -7.61 17.96
CA ALA A 368 -20.09 -7.49 18.21
C ALA A 368 -20.94 -7.98 17.05
N LEU A 369 -20.39 -7.99 15.83
CA LEU A 369 -20.99 -8.52 14.60
C LEU A 369 -20.62 -9.99 14.33
N GLY A 370 -19.85 -10.62 15.24
CA GLY A 370 -19.43 -12.02 15.12
C GLY A 370 -18.13 -12.24 14.35
N ARG A 371 -17.47 -11.17 13.90
CA ARG A 371 -16.16 -11.24 13.24
C ARG A 371 -15.04 -11.34 14.27
N ARG A 372 -13.98 -12.07 13.92
CA ARG A 372 -12.85 -12.28 14.83
C ARG A 372 -11.60 -11.69 14.20
N GLY A 373 -11.14 -10.59 14.74
CA GLY A 373 -9.88 -9.96 14.38
C GLY A 373 -8.97 -9.80 15.58
N GLN A 374 -7.71 -9.55 15.30
CA GLN A 374 -6.67 -9.23 16.29
C GLN A 374 -5.68 -8.25 15.67
N PRO A 375 -4.86 -7.55 16.49
CA PRO A 375 -3.74 -6.81 15.94
C PRO A 375 -2.81 -7.74 15.16
N ALA A 376 -2.36 -7.29 14.00
CA ALA A 376 -1.49 -8.01 13.07
C ALA A 376 -0.55 -7.03 12.35
N GLY A 377 0.38 -7.56 11.59
CA GLY A 377 1.27 -6.79 10.72
C GLY A 377 1.14 -7.22 9.27
N LEU A 378 1.32 -6.28 8.36
CA LEU A 378 1.42 -6.54 6.93
C LEU A 378 2.89 -6.69 6.54
N ASN A 379 3.27 -7.80 5.90
CA ASN A 379 4.63 -8.01 5.39
C ASN A 379 4.94 -7.27 4.08
N SER A 380 4.06 -6.42 3.63
CA SER A 380 4.22 -5.41 2.59
C SER A 380 4.04 -4.03 3.21
N TRP A 381 3.73 -3.02 2.39
CA TRP A 381 3.49 -1.64 2.79
C TRP A 381 2.02 -1.26 2.49
N HIS A 382 1.52 -0.19 3.11
CA HIS A 382 0.20 0.40 2.91
C HIS A 382 0.17 1.87 3.37
N ASP A 383 -0.77 2.65 2.84
CA ASP A 383 -0.90 4.10 3.10
C ASP A 383 -1.06 4.48 4.58
N ALA A 384 -1.59 3.60 5.43
CA ALA A 384 -1.69 3.85 6.87
C ALA A 384 -0.33 4.19 7.51
N ALA A 385 0.78 3.70 6.93
CA ALA A 385 2.13 4.04 7.35
C ALA A 385 2.42 5.52 7.15
N THR A 386 2.05 6.08 6.01
CA THR A 386 2.25 7.50 5.68
C THR A 386 1.55 8.43 6.68
N PHE A 387 0.28 8.16 6.97
CA PHE A 387 -0.48 8.96 7.94
C PHE A 387 0.05 8.80 9.37
N THR A 388 0.40 7.57 9.78
CA THR A 388 0.99 7.30 11.11
C THR A 388 2.28 8.09 11.30
N ARG A 389 3.16 8.10 10.32
CA ARG A 389 4.42 8.87 10.36
C ARG A 389 4.20 10.37 10.39
N ALA A 390 3.12 10.85 9.81
CA ALA A 390 2.72 12.26 9.82
C ALA A 390 2.02 12.70 11.12
N GLY A 391 1.83 11.80 12.08
CA GLY A 391 1.23 12.11 13.37
C GLY A 391 -0.27 11.83 13.48
N THR A 392 -0.87 11.18 12.47
CA THR A 392 -2.21 10.62 12.51
C THR A 392 -2.11 9.10 12.66
N PRO A 393 -2.12 8.53 13.89
CA PRO A 393 -2.02 7.09 14.10
C PRO A 393 -3.10 6.35 13.33
N THR A 394 -2.72 5.63 12.27
CA THR A 394 -3.62 4.98 11.33
C THR A 394 -3.26 3.50 11.21
N PHE A 395 -4.25 2.64 11.13
CA PHE A 395 -4.09 1.22 10.84
C PHE A 395 -5.01 0.80 9.72
N SER A 396 -4.67 -0.30 9.04
CA SER A 396 -5.58 -0.87 8.06
C SER A 396 -6.53 -1.85 8.70
N PHE A 397 -7.80 -1.74 8.28
CA PHE A 397 -8.89 -2.57 8.76
C PHE A 397 -9.98 -2.65 7.70
N GLY A 398 -10.35 -3.86 7.31
CA GLY A 398 -11.32 -4.05 6.24
C GLY A 398 -11.90 -5.46 6.14
N PRO A 399 -12.63 -5.71 5.05
CA PRO A 399 -13.35 -6.97 4.83
C PRO A 399 -12.41 -8.16 4.62
N ASP A 400 -13.02 -9.32 4.42
CA ASP A 400 -12.33 -10.56 4.03
C ASP A 400 -11.99 -10.58 2.53
N GLY A 401 -11.02 -11.44 2.15
CA GLY A 401 -10.64 -11.70 0.77
C GLY A 401 -9.19 -11.34 0.42
N PHE A 402 -8.37 -10.98 1.39
CA PHE A 402 -6.97 -10.62 1.17
C PHE A 402 -6.17 -11.68 0.40
N ASP A 403 -6.53 -12.96 0.55
CA ASP A 403 -5.91 -14.07 -0.19
C ASP A 403 -6.06 -13.98 -1.71
N THR A 404 -6.95 -13.12 -2.20
CA THR A 404 -7.20 -12.88 -3.63
C THR A 404 -6.76 -11.50 -4.12
N ALA A 405 -6.23 -10.63 -3.25
CA ALA A 405 -5.65 -9.35 -3.64
C ALA A 405 -4.59 -9.56 -4.74
N HIS A 406 -4.60 -8.72 -5.77
CA HIS A 406 -3.73 -8.80 -6.97
C HIS A 406 -3.88 -10.07 -7.83
N ALA A 407 -4.70 -11.04 -7.42
CA ALA A 407 -4.90 -12.25 -8.20
C ALA A 407 -5.91 -12.06 -9.36
N VAL A 408 -5.90 -13.00 -10.30
CA VAL A 408 -7.01 -13.19 -11.24
C VAL A 408 -8.23 -13.62 -10.43
N ASP A 409 -9.42 -13.14 -10.82
CA ASP A 409 -10.68 -13.36 -10.09
C ASP A 409 -10.64 -12.84 -8.63
N GLU A 410 -9.97 -11.73 -8.43
CA GLU A 410 -10.01 -10.97 -7.18
C GLU A 410 -11.46 -10.81 -6.71
N ARG A 411 -11.68 -11.03 -5.41
CA ARG A 411 -13.05 -11.08 -4.87
C ARG A 411 -13.12 -10.68 -3.40
N VAL A 412 -14.28 -10.17 -3.01
CA VAL A 412 -14.64 -9.87 -1.61
C VAL A 412 -16.01 -10.48 -1.31
N SER A 413 -16.25 -10.95 -0.08
CA SER A 413 -17.58 -11.46 0.25
C SER A 413 -18.58 -10.32 0.48
N VAL A 414 -19.81 -10.48 -0.02
CA VAL A 414 -20.89 -9.51 0.24
C VAL A 414 -21.14 -9.37 1.73
N ALA A 415 -21.14 -10.48 2.47
CA ALA A 415 -21.32 -10.48 3.91
C ALA A 415 -20.16 -9.78 4.64
N GLY A 416 -18.92 -9.94 4.14
CA GLY A 416 -17.74 -9.24 4.66
C GLY A 416 -17.85 -7.74 4.48
N LEU A 417 -18.22 -7.27 3.29
CA LEU A 417 -18.42 -5.84 3.03
C LEU A 417 -19.51 -5.22 3.93
N VAL A 418 -20.65 -5.89 4.08
CA VAL A 418 -21.75 -5.42 4.95
C VAL A 418 -21.29 -5.34 6.41
N ASP A 419 -20.63 -6.38 6.91
CA ASP A 419 -20.15 -6.40 8.31
C ASP A 419 -19.00 -5.40 8.51
N PHE A 420 -18.15 -5.17 7.51
CA PHE A 420 -17.14 -4.12 7.55
C PHE A 420 -17.77 -2.73 7.65
N SER A 421 -18.73 -2.41 6.77
CA SER A 421 -19.46 -1.13 6.81
C SER A 421 -20.14 -0.92 8.18
N ALA A 422 -20.76 -1.97 8.73
CA ALA A 422 -21.38 -1.90 10.04
C ALA A 422 -20.35 -1.72 11.17
N ALA A 423 -19.20 -2.38 11.09
CA ALA A 423 -18.10 -2.23 12.05
C ALA A 423 -17.54 -0.81 12.05
N VAL A 424 -17.37 -0.21 10.86
CA VAL A 424 -16.95 1.19 10.70
C VAL A 424 -18.00 2.13 11.30
N ALA A 425 -19.28 1.99 10.96
CA ALA A 425 -20.33 2.83 11.50
C ALA A 425 -20.39 2.78 13.04
N LEU A 426 -20.28 1.59 13.63
CA LEU A 426 -20.19 1.42 15.09
C LEU A 426 -18.90 2.06 15.65
N THR A 427 -17.79 1.95 14.94
CA THR A 427 -16.52 2.56 15.35
C THR A 427 -16.63 4.07 15.38
N LEU A 428 -17.25 4.68 14.38
CA LEU A 428 -17.53 6.13 14.35
C LEU A 428 -18.35 6.57 15.55
N VAL A 429 -19.44 5.86 15.85
CA VAL A 429 -20.29 6.14 17.04
C VAL A 429 -19.49 6.07 18.35
N ARG A 430 -18.65 5.06 18.52
CA ARG A 430 -17.90 4.84 19.76
C ARG A 430 -16.65 5.71 19.89
N TRP A 431 -15.98 6.00 18.77
CA TRP A 431 -14.74 6.78 18.75
C TRP A 431 -15.00 8.27 18.76
N CYS A 432 -15.83 8.75 17.81
CA CYS A 432 -16.14 10.18 17.69
C CYS A 432 -17.13 10.64 18.77
N GLY A 433 -17.89 9.71 19.35
CA GLY A 433 -19.04 10.04 20.22
C GLY A 433 -20.24 10.56 19.41
N VAL A 434 -21.38 10.65 20.08
CA VAL A 434 -22.63 11.16 19.48
C VAL A 434 -23.00 12.44 20.21
N ALA A 435 -23.48 13.44 19.44
CA ALA A 435 -23.99 14.68 20.00
C ALA A 435 -25.16 14.39 20.96
N SER A 436 -25.17 15.06 22.10
CA SER A 436 -26.22 14.94 23.13
C SER A 436 -27.50 15.67 22.71
#